data_2b786524531b088c7f9ad1bcd19045a3
#
_entry.id   2b786524531b088c7f9ad1bcd19045a3
#
_cell.length_a   1.000
_cell.length_b   1.000
_cell.length_c   1.000
_cell.angle_alpha   90.00
_cell.angle_beta   90.00
_cell.angle_gamma   90.00
#
_symmetry.space_group_name_H-M   'P 1'
#
loop_
_entity.id
_entity.type
_entity.pdbx_description
1 polymer ?
#
loop_
_entity_poly.entity_id
_entity_poly.type
_entity_poly.pdbx_seq_one_letter_code
_entity_poly.pdbx_strand_id
1 'polypeptide(L)'
;MDHQVILLTRAGCSLCDKAKDQLVRLSEEFGFELGATDVDEAAAGGDPALRSEYGDRLPVVLLDGREHSYWEVDETRLRADLSAE
;
A
#
# COMPACT_ATOMS: atom_id res chain seq x y z
N MET A 1 14.91 -5.18 11.12
CA MET A 1 13.59 -5.74 11.45
C MET A 1 12.72 -5.75 10.22
N ASP A 2 11.92 -6.77 10.09
CA ASP A 2 11.13 -6.96 8.88
C ASP A 2 9.84 -6.17 8.96
N HIS A 3 9.65 -5.29 7.99
CA HIS A 3 8.40 -4.57 7.83
C HIS A 3 7.57 -5.21 6.73
N GLN A 4 6.26 -5.06 6.83
CA GLN A 4 5.33 -5.47 5.79
C GLN A 4 4.60 -4.24 5.27
N VAL A 5 4.63 -4.07 3.95
CA VAL A 5 3.91 -2.97 3.29
C VAL A 5 2.88 -3.58 2.36
N ILE A 6 1.64 -3.14 2.50
CA ILE A 6 0.53 -3.56 1.63
C ILE A 6 0.02 -2.34 0.88
N LEU A 7 -0.05 -2.45 -0.44
CA LEU A 7 -0.66 -1.43 -1.27
C LEU A 7 -2.10 -1.85 -1.57
N LEU A 8 -3.06 -1.01 -1.17
CA LEU A 8 -4.46 -1.21 -1.55
C LEU A 8 -4.71 -0.50 -2.86
N THR A 9 -5.27 -1.21 -3.81
CA THR A 9 -5.36 -0.76 -5.19
C THR A 9 -6.70 -1.18 -5.81
N ARG A 10 -6.93 -0.77 -7.06
CA ARG A 10 -8.06 -1.22 -7.87
C ARG A 10 -7.64 -1.21 -9.33
N ALA A 11 -8.31 -2.01 -10.15
CA ALA A 11 -8.04 -2.10 -11.58
C ALA A 11 -8.28 -0.75 -12.27
N GLY A 12 -7.43 -0.40 -13.22
CA GLY A 12 -7.58 0.83 -13.99
C GLY A 12 -7.18 2.10 -13.26
N CYS A 13 -6.45 1.98 -12.16
CA CYS A 13 -6.02 3.11 -11.35
C CYS A 13 -4.56 3.46 -11.68
N SER A 14 -4.34 4.54 -12.44
CA SER A 14 -2.99 4.95 -12.83
C SER A 14 -2.15 5.39 -11.63
N LEU A 15 -2.76 6.03 -10.64
CA LEU A 15 -2.06 6.42 -9.42
C LEU A 15 -1.63 5.19 -8.61
N CYS A 16 -2.43 4.12 -8.64
CA CYS A 16 -2.08 2.86 -7.99
C CYS A 16 -0.86 2.22 -8.66
N ASP A 17 -0.80 2.26 -9.99
CA ASP A 17 0.34 1.72 -10.74
C ASP A 17 1.62 2.49 -10.40
N LYS A 18 1.54 3.81 -10.33
CA LYS A 18 2.66 4.66 -9.96
C LYS A 18 3.14 4.37 -8.54
N ALA A 19 2.21 4.23 -7.61
CA ALA A 19 2.52 3.89 -6.23
C ALA A 19 3.20 2.53 -6.13
N LYS A 20 2.73 1.55 -6.90
CA LYS A 20 3.31 0.22 -6.92
C LYS A 20 4.76 0.26 -7.38
N ASP A 21 5.05 0.97 -8.47
CA ASP A 21 6.42 1.10 -8.98
C ASP A 21 7.34 1.73 -7.93
N GLN A 22 6.86 2.75 -7.25
CA GLN A 22 7.58 3.41 -6.18
C GLN A 22 7.89 2.45 -5.03
N LEU A 23 6.89 1.69 -4.59
CA LEU A 23 7.05 0.74 -3.49
C LEU A 23 7.96 -0.43 -3.85
N VAL A 24 7.94 -0.88 -5.10
CA VAL A 24 8.86 -1.93 -5.56
C VAL A 24 10.31 -1.47 -5.40
N ARG A 25 10.62 -0.24 -5.83
CA ARG A 25 11.97 0.30 -5.68
C ARG A 25 12.37 0.41 -4.22
N LEU A 26 11.45 0.88 -3.37
CA LEU A 26 11.72 1.01 -1.94
C LEU A 26 11.91 -0.36 -1.29
N SER A 27 11.15 -1.37 -1.71
CA SER A 27 11.30 -2.71 -1.16
C SER A 27 12.66 -3.31 -1.47
N GLU A 28 13.21 -3.00 -2.64
CA GLU A 28 14.55 -3.43 -3.01
C GLU A 28 15.61 -2.73 -2.17
N GLU A 29 15.36 -1.48 -1.84
CA GLU A 29 16.31 -0.69 -1.03
C GLU A 29 16.27 -1.07 0.44
N PHE A 30 15.08 -1.25 1.01
CA PHE A 30 14.91 -1.46 2.46
C PHE A 30 14.67 -2.92 2.86
N GLY A 31 14.32 -3.79 1.91
CA GLY A 31 14.16 -5.21 2.19
C GLY A 31 12.84 -5.58 2.87
N PHE A 32 11.80 -4.76 2.77
CA PHE A 32 10.50 -5.11 3.35
C PHE A 32 9.71 -6.03 2.42
N GLU A 33 8.75 -6.74 2.99
CA GLU A 33 7.79 -7.52 2.21
C GLU A 33 6.75 -6.58 1.62
N LEU A 34 6.52 -6.69 0.31
CA LEU A 34 5.54 -5.88 -0.38
C LEU A 34 4.42 -6.76 -0.93
N GLY A 35 3.20 -6.45 -0.52
CA GLY A 35 2.01 -7.08 -1.09
C GLY A 35 1.10 -6.02 -1.70
N ALA A 36 0.21 -6.45 -2.57
CA ALA A 36 -0.80 -5.58 -3.16
C ALA A 36 -2.15 -6.30 -3.11
N THR A 37 -3.19 -5.57 -2.73
CA THR A 37 -4.53 -6.11 -2.63
C THR A 37 -5.50 -5.21 -3.40
N ASP A 38 -6.18 -5.78 -4.38
CA ASP A 38 -7.26 -5.09 -5.10
C ASP A 38 -8.51 -5.15 -4.23
N VAL A 39 -9.01 -3.98 -3.83
CA VAL A 39 -10.15 -3.92 -2.90
C VAL A 39 -11.45 -4.42 -3.53
N ASP A 40 -11.59 -4.29 -4.84
CA ASP A 40 -12.78 -4.78 -5.53
C ASP A 40 -12.75 -6.31 -5.66
N GLU A 41 -11.57 -6.88 -5.92
CA GLU A 41 -11.40 -8.34 -5.94
C GLU A 41 -11.63 -8.94 -4.56
N ALA A 42 -11.14 -8.28 -3.51
CA ALA A 42 -11.37 -8.71 -2.13
C ALA A 42 -12.86 -8.71 -1.81
N ALA A 43 -13.58 -7.67 -2.24
CA ALA A 43 -15.03 -7.58 -2.01
C ALA A 43 -15.77 -8.70 -2.76
N ALA A 44 -15.37 -8.99 -4.00
CA ALA A 44 -15.96 -10.07 -4.79
C ALA A 44 -15.71 -11.43 -4.16
N GLY A 45 -14.59 -11.59 -3.44
CA GLY A 45 -14.25 -12.82 -2.73
C GLY A 45 -14.86 -12.94 -1.35
N GLY A 46 -15.73 -12.01 -0.96
CA GLY A 46 -16.44 -12.06 0.32
C GLY A 46 -15.89 -11.18 1.42
N ASP A 47 -14.92 -10.30 1.12
CA ASP A 47 -14.36 -9.36 2.09
C ASP A 47 -14.51 -7.92 1.58
N PRO A 48 -15.66 -7.29 1.81
CA PRO A 48 -15.90 -5.91 1.37
C PRO A 48 -15.33 -4.85 2.31
N ALA A 49 -14.74 -5.25 3.44
CA ALA A 49 -14.28 -4.32 4.46
C ALA A 49 -13.23 -3.34 3.94
N LEU A 50 -12.26 -3.83 3.15
CA LEU A 50 -11.21 -2.98 2.61
C LEU A 50 -11.77 -1.93 1.66
N ARG A 51 -12.74 -2.31 0.82
CA ARG A 51 -13.37 -1.37 -0.09
C ARG A 51 -14.20 -0.33 0.66
N SER A 52 -14.92 -0.76 1.69
CA SER A 52 -15.73 0.14 2.52
C SER A 52 -14.86 1.15 3.26
N GLU A 53 -13.73 0.69 3.80
CA GLU A 53 -12.84 1.53 4.61
C GLU A 53 -11.99 2.47 3.76
N TYR A 54 -11.40 1.94 2.66
CA TYR A 54 -10.34 2.63 1.94
C TYR A 54 -10.67 2.97 0.48
N GLY A 55 -11.79 2.50 -0.05
CA GLY A 55 -12.09 2.61 -1.47
C GLY A 55 -12.21 4.02 -2.02
N ASP A 56 -12.40 5.02 -1.16
CA ASP A 56 -12.55 6.42 -1.55
C ASP A 56 -11.21 7.17 -1.62
N ARG A 57 -10.09 6.53 -1.22
CA ARG A 57 -8.80 7.22 -1.18
C ARG A 57 -7.63 6.37 -1.66
N LEU A 58 -7.90 5.49 -2.64
CA LEU A 58 -6.86 4.66 -3.25
C LEU A 58 -5.91 5.50 -4.11
N PRO A 59 -4.63 5.14 -4.19
CA PRO A 59 -3.99 4.02 -3.50
C PRO A 59 -3.76 4.32 -2.02
N VAL A 60 -3.85 3.28 -1.19
CA VAL A 60 -3.57 3.39 0.24
C VAL A 60 -2.37 2.52 0.57
N VAL A 61 -1.44 3.04 1.33
CA VAL A 61 -0.26 2.31 1.81
C VAL A 61 -0.48 1.94 3.26
N LEU A 62 -0.42 0.64 3.55
CA LEU A 62 -0.46 0.14 4.92
C LEU A 62 0.95 -0.28 5.31
N LEU A 63 1.45 0.24 6.42
CA LEU A 63 2.73 -0.17 6.98
C LEU A 63 2.46 -0.96 8.26
N ASP A 64 2.84 -2.22 8.25
CA ASP A 64 2.64 -3.14 9.39
C ASP A 64 1.19 -3.13 9.88
N GLY A 65 0.25 -3.10 8.93
CA GLY A 65 -1.17 -3.17 9.20
C GLY A 65 -1.86 -1.84 9.48
N ARG A 66 -1.13 -0.73 9.45
CA ARG A 66 -1.68 0.60 9.74
C ARG A 66 -1.64 1.48 8.51
N GLU A 67 -2.66 2.30 8.31
CA GLU A 67 -2.70 3.26 7.21
C GLU A 67 -1.57 4.25 7.35
N HIS A 68 -0.66 4.27 6.36
CA HIS A 68 0.49 5.17 6.35
C HIS A 68 0.22 6.41 5.49
N SER A 69 -0.33 6.20 4.31
CA SER A 69 -0.65 7.29 3.40
C SER A 69 -1.77 6.88 2.46
N TYR A 70 -2.37 7.86 1.80
CA TYR A 70 -3.40 7.64 0.80
C TYR A 70 -3.20 8.59 -0.37
N TRP A 71 -3.74 8.21 -1.54
CA TRP A 71 -3.64 8.90 -2.83
C TRP A 71 -2.25 8.85 -3.45
N GLU A 72 -1.20 8.84 -2.63
CA GLU A 72 0.18 8.71 -3.10
C GLU A 72 1.04 8.13 -1.99
N VAL A 73 2.23 7.67 -2.35
CA VAL A 73 3.21 7.21 -1.37
C VAL A 73 3.88 8.43 -0.76
N ASP A 74 3.83 8.53 0.56
CA ASP A 74 4.60 9.55 1.29
C ASP A 74 6.02 9.01 1.50
N GLU A 75 6.83 9.13 0.47
CA GLU A 75 8.14 8.48 0.45
C GLU A 75 9.07 8.98 1.56
N THR A 76 9.07 10.27 1.80
CA THR A 76 9.93 10.85 2.85
C THR A 76 9.61 10.26 4.22
N ARG A 77 8.33 10.22 4.57
CA ARG A 77 7.90 9.68 5.86
C ARG A 77 8.07 8.15 5.91
N LEU A 78 7.80 7.47 4.79
CA LEU A 78 7.97 6.03 4.73
C LEU A 78 9.43 5.63 4.93
N ARG A 79 10.37 6.34 4.29
CA ARG A 79 11.80 6.11 4.48
C ARG A 79 12.20 6.29 5.93
N ALA A 80 11.69 7.34 6.58
CA ALA A 80 11.98 7.59 7.99
C ALA A 80 11.44 6.47 8.87
N ASP A 81 10.20 6.04 8.62
CA ASP A 81 9.57 4.99 9.42
C ASP A 81 10.25 3.63 9.22
N LEU A 82 10.67 3.32 7.98
CA LEU A 82 11.39 2.07 7.69
C LEU A 82 12.79 2.05 8.30
N SER A 83 13.38 3.22 8.51
CA SER A 83 14.71 3.34 9.12
C SER A 83 14.67 3.42 10.64
N ALA A 84 13.51 3.67 11.21
CA ALA A 84 13.34 3.77 12.67
C ALA A 84 13.37 2.37 13.29
N GLU A 85 14.02 2.25 14.40
CA GLU A 85 14.17 1.00 15.13
C GLU A 85 13.50 1.09 16.50
#